data_f627564762bf41e5d817e329de1dfe31
#
_entry.id   f627564762bf41e5d817e329de1dfe31
#
_cell.length_a   1.000
_cell.length_b   1.000
_cell.length_c   1.000
_cell.angle_alpha   90.00
_cell.angle_beta   90.00
_cell.angle_gamma   90.00
#
_symmetry.space_group_name_H-M   'P 1'
#
loop_
_entity.id
_entity.type
_entity.pdbx_description
1 polymer ?
#
loop_
_entity_poly.entity_id
_entity_poly.type
_entity_poly.pdbx_seq_one_letter_code
_entity_poly.pdbx_strand_id
1 'polypeptide(L)'
;MIPPSDTPAPADGAAAPARARGPSLTLSLWYGWTMSSSRKLTLIDGDGIGPEVVGATVEVLTALKAPFEYERQDAGMEVLNKYGTNLPDETIESVMRNRVGLKGPTATGIGTGQQSANVQLRKRLDLYASVRPVRSVPGVKTRYENVDLVVVRENTEDLYA
;
A
#
# COMPACT_ATOMS: atom_id res chain seq x y z
N MET A 1 28.11 -28.69 38.20
CA MET A 1 29.39 -27.97 38.23
C MET A 1 30.11 -28.27 36.93
N ILE A 2 30.00 -27.34 35.94
CA ILE A 2 30.58 -27.48 34.59
C ILE A 2 31.75 -26.48 34.55
N PRO A 3 32.97 -26.88 34.16
CA PRO A 3 34.11 -25.96 34.11
C PRO A 3 34.02 -25.00 32.93
N PRO A 4 34.62 -23.80 33.04
CA PRO A 4 34.62 -22.82 31.94
C PRO A 4 35.53 -23.27 30.81
N SER A 5 35.07 -23.15 29.57
CA SER A 5 35.87 -23.36 28.37
C SER A 5 36.73 -22.11 28.09
N ASP A 6 38.05 -22.25 28.16
CA ASP A 6 39.03 -21.28 27.68
C ASP A 6 38.96 -21.19 26.15
N THR A 7 38.44 -20.09 25.63
CA THR A 7 38.57 -19.73 24.23
C THR A 7 39.61 -18.60 24.11
N PRO A 8 40.72 -18.79 23.38
CA PRO A 8 41.70 -17.73 23.20
C PRO A 8 41.16 -16.59 22.31
N ALA A 9 41.51 -15.36 22.69
CA ALA A 9 41.17 -14.16 21.93
C ALA A 9 41.84 -14.16 20.54
N PRO A 10 41.18 -13.65 19.49
CA PRO A 10 41.83 -13.52 18.20
C PRO A 10 42.83 -12.38 18.18
N ALA A 11 43.98 -12.66 17.56
CA ALA A 11 45.12 -11.76 17.40
C ALA A 11 44.77 -10.55 16.52
N ASP A 12 45.33 -9.41 16.89
CA ASP A 12 45.26 -8.12 16.21
C ASP A 12 45.73 -8.15 14.76
N GLY A 13 45.08 -7.35 13.92
CA GLY A 13 45.69 -6.71 12.76
C GLY A 13 45.57 -7.39 11.42
N ALA A 14 44.33 -7.59 10.92
CA ALA A 14 44.12 -7.71 9.49
C ALA A 14 43.07 -6.68 9.03
N ALA A 15 43.52 -5.64 8.32
CA ALA A 15 42.64 -4.69 7.66
C ALA A 15 41.70 -5.46 6.72
N ALA A 16 40.40 -5.30 6.93
CA ALA A 16 39.38 -5.86 6.05
C ALA A 16 39.58 -5.31 4.62
N PRO A 17 39.56 -6.17 3.57
CA PRO A 17 39.67 -5.69 2.22
C PRO A 17 38.48 -4.78 1.90
N ALA A 18 38.76 -3.61 1.31
CA ALA A 18 37.77 -2.67 0.84
C ALA A 18 36.76 -3.43 -0.02
N ARG A 19 35.50 -3.52 0.43
CA ARG A 19 34.41 -4.04 -0.37
C ARG A 19 34.34 -3.22 -1.65
N ALA A 20 34.76 -3.82 -2.76
CA ALA A 20 34.48 -3.29 -4.08
C ALA A 20 32.98 -3.00 -4.15
N ARG A 21 32.62 -1.74 -4.40
CA ARG A 21 31.24 -1.40 -4.76
C ARG A 21 30.96 -2.11 -6.08
N GLY A 22 30.28 -3.25 -5.99
CA GLY A 22 29.73 -3.91 -7.14
C GLY A 22 28.82 -2.91 -7.89
N PRO A 23 28.65 -3.07 -9.21
CA PRO A 23 27.78 -2.20 -9.98
C PRO A 23 26.41 -2.16 -9.29
N SER A 24 25.86 -0.96 -9.12
CA SER A 24 24.50 -0.79 -8.62
C SER A 24 23.59 -1.52 -9.60
N LEU A 25 23.23 -2.76 -9.28
CA LEU A 25 22.20 -3.49 -9.97
C LEU A 25 20.92 -2.67 -9.75
N THR A 26 20.59 -1.86 -10.73
CA THR A 26 19.32 -1.17 -10.79
C THR A 26 18.21 -2.21 -10.62
N LEU A 27 17.27 -1.93 -9.72
CA LEU A 27 16.09 -2.77 -9.40
C LEU A 27 15.27 -3.18 -10.63
N SER A 28 15.61 -2.64 -11.80
CA SER A 28 14.96 -2.89 -13.09
C SER A 28 15.09 -4.32 -13.63
N LEU A 29 16.07 -5.11 -13.15
CA LEU A 29 16.28 -6.47 -13.66
C LEU A 29 15.39 -7.54 -13.02
N TRP A 30 14.76 -7.26 -11.87
CA TRP A 30 13.95 -8.27 -11.16
C TRP A 30 12.48 -8.32 -11.56
N TYR A 31 11.94 -7.27 -12.19
CA TYR A 31 10.52 -7.22 -12.53
C TYR A 31 10.21 -7.08 -14.03
N GLY A 32 11.20 -7.01 -14.90
CA GLY A 32 10.97 -6.86 -16.36
C GLY A 32 10.20 -5.58 -16.73
N TRP A 33 10.11 -4.63 -15.81
CA TRP A 33 9.40 -3.36 -16.00
C TRP A 33 10.38 -2.30 -16.52
N THR A 34 10.35 -2.08 -17.81
CA THR A 34 10.87 -0.82 -18.36
C THR A 34 9.94 0.30 -17.87
N MET A 35 10.41 1.10 -16.91
CA MET A 35 9.73 2.28 -16.34
C MET A 35 9.60 3.40 -17.37
N SER A 36 9.29 3.09 -18.62
CA SER A 36 9.34 4.03 -19.74
C SER A 36 7.99 4.68 -20.08
N SER A 37 6.89 4.27 -19.48
CA SER A 37 5.57 4.86 -19.73
C SER A 37 4.91 5.30 -18.43
N SER A 38 4.50 6.57 -18.38
CA SER A 38 3.60 7.07 -17.33
C SER A 38 2.31 6.24 -17.30
N ARG A 39 1.84 5.87 -16.09
CA ARG A 39 0.59 5.15 -15.90
C ARG A 39 -0.43 6.06 -15.25
N LYS A 40 -1.63 6.10 -15.78
CA LYS A 40 -2.74 6.76 -15.10
C LYS A 40 -3.14 5.97 -13.87
N LEU A 41 -3.31 6.70 -12.76
CA LEU A 41 -3.72 6.19 -11.46
C LEU A 41 -4.92 7.00 -11.00
N THR A 42 -6.03 6.33 -10.72
CA THR A 42 -7.20 7.00 -10.13
C THR A 42 -6.90 7.32 -8.68
N LEU A 43 -6.97 8.60 -8.33
CA LEU A 43 -6.68 9.11 -6.99
C LEU A 43 -7.97 9.56 -6.32
N ILE A 44 -8.31 8.94 -5.18
CA ILE A 44 -9.50 9.26 -4.39
C ILE A 44 -9.05 9.76 -3.03
N ASP A 45 -9.25 11.03 -2.76
CA ASP A 45 -8.81 11.64 -1.50
C ASP A 45 -9.60 11.10 -0.31
N GLY A 46 -10.91 10.87 -0.47
CA GLY A 46 -11.79 10.38 0.59
C GLY A 46 -12.22 11.46 1.57
N ASP A 47 -12.59 11.06 2.79
CA ASP A 47 -13.16 11.95 3.81
C ASP A 47 -12.18 12.26 4.95
N GLY A 48 -12.45 13.33 5.69
CA GLY A 48 -11.76 13.68 6.92
C GLY A 48 -10.26 13.92 6.71
N ILE A 49 -9.40 13.07 7.28
CA ILE A 49 -7.93 13.18 7.11
C ILE A 49 -7.45 12.69 5.72
N GLY A 50 -8.36 12.22 4.89
CA GLY A 50 -8.06 11.65 3.58
C GLY A 50 -7.20 12.56 2.69
N PRO A 51 -7.60 13.81 2.44
CA PRO A 51 -6.83 14.73 1.61
C PRO A 51 -5.39 14.95 2.08
N GLU A 52 -5.18 15.03 3.41
CA GLU A 52 -3.85 15.21 4.00
C GLU A 52 -2.98 13.97 3.79
N VAL A 53 -3.49 12.78 4.12
CA VAL A 53 -2.75 11.52 4.02
C VAL A 53 -2.46 11.17 2.55
N VAL A 54 -3.43 11.38 1.67
CA VAL A 54 -3.26 11.14 0.23
C VAL A 54 -2.28 12.14 -0.37
N GLY A 55 -2.36 13.41 0.04
CA GLY A 55 -1.41 14.45 -0.35
C GLY A 55 0.03 14.08 0.02
N ALA A 56 0.27 13.70 1.27
CA ALA A 56 1.59 13.24 1.73
C ALA A 56 2.08 12.00 0.95
N THR A 57 1.17 11.07 0.64
CA THR A 57 1.51 9.89 -0.16
C THR A 57 1.93 10.28 -1.59
N VAL A 58 1.22 11.20 -2.22
CA VAL A 58 1.56 11.73 -3.56
C VAL A 58 2.92 12.43 -3.54
N GLU A 59 3.24 13.20 -2.49
CA GLU A 59 4.56 13.83 -2.34
C GLU A 59 5.68 12.77 -2.28
N VAL A 60 5.51 11.69 -1.50
CA VAL A 60 6.47 10.59 -1.44
C VAL A 60 6.63 9.91 -2.80
N LEU A 61 5.53 9.59 -3.48
CA LEU A 61 5.59 8.95 -4.80
C LEU A 61 6.27 9.86 -5.85
N THR A 62 6.05 11.16 -5.76
CA THR A 62 6.70 12.16 -6.62
C THR A 62 8.20 12.25 -6.35
N ALA A 63 8.61 12.27 -5.06
CA ALA A 63 10.01 12.27 -4.66
C ALA A 63 10.75 11.00 -5.14
N LEU A 64 10.06 9.87 -5.15
CA LEU A 64 10.55 8.59 -5.68
C LEU A 64 10.55 8.54 -7.22
N LYS A 65 10.08 9.58 -7.90
CA LYS A 65 9.91 9.63 -9.36
C LYS A 65 9.07 8.46 -9.90
N ALA A 66 8.06 8.06 -9.12
CA ALA A 66 7.11 7.04 -9.57
C ALA A 66 6.36 7.54 -10.82
N PRO A 67 6.28 6.74 -11.90
CA PRO A 67 5.76 7.21 -13.19
C PRO A 67 4.23 7.19 -13.21
N PHE A 68 3.58 7.97 -12.34
CA PHE A 68 2.13 8.08 -12.27
C PHE A 68 1.63 9.44 -12.74
N GLU A 69 0.54 9.40 -13.53
CA GLU A 69 -0.35 10.52 -13.79
C GLU A 69 -1.60 10.34 -12.93
N TYR A 70 -1.90 11.32 -12.07
CA TYR A 70 -3.01 11.22 -11.14
C TYR A 70 -4.30 11.75 -11.76
N GLU A 71 -5.31 10.90 -11.87
CA GLU A 71 -6.67 11.26 -12.25
C GLU A 71 -7.53 11.30 -10.97
N ARG A 72 -7.83 12.53 -10.48
CA ARG A 72 -8.60 12.70 -9.24
C ARG A 72 -10.07 12.38 -9.46
N GLN A 73 -10.63 11.63 -8.53
CA GLN A 73 -12.02 11.22 -8.48
C GLN A 73 -12.56 11.31 -7.05
N ASP A 74 -13.86 11.43 -6.94
CA ASP A 74 -14.55 11.65 -5.69
C ASP A 74 -15.18 10.36 -5.15
N ALA A 75 -15.10 10.11 -3.84
CA ALA A 75 -15.88 9.10 -3.11
C ALA A 75 -15.92 9.44 -1.61
N GLY A 76 -17.01 9.12 -0.94
CA GLY A 76 -17.18 9.28 0.49
C GLY A 76 -18.44 10.06 0.89
N MET A 77 -18.49 10.48 2.16
CA MET A 77 -19.66 11.15 2.74
C MET A 77 -19.85 12.59 2.24
N GLU A 78 -18.77 13.31 1.97
CA GLU A 78 -18.87 14.65 1.40
C GLU A 78 -19.50 14.61 0.00
N VAL A 79 -19.17 13.58 -0.77
CA VAL A 79 -19.71 13.33 -2.10
C VAL A 79 -21.20 12.95 -2.03
N LEU A 80 -21.59 12.15 -1.04
CA LEU A 80 -22.99 11.81 -0.79
C LEU A 80 -23.84 13.07 -0.58
N ASN A 81 -23.37 13.99 0.23
CA ASN A 81 -24.07 15.25 0.52
C ASN A 81 -24.22 16.13 -0.73
N LYS A 82 -23.26 16.05 -1.65
CA LYS A 82 -23.21 16.89 -2.85
C LYS A 82 -23.97 16.31 -4.04
N TYR A 83 -23.88 15.00 -4.23
CA TYR A 83 -24.38 14.31 -5.43
C TYR A 83 -25.45 13.24 -5.14
N GLY A 84 -25.82 13.00 -3.88
CA GLY A 84 -26.81 11.98 -3.49
C GLY A 84 -26.26 10.53 -3.56
N THR A 85 -25.00 10.35 -3.91
CA THR A 85 -24.29 9.06 -3.91
C THR A 85 -22.92 9.22 -3.27
N ASN A 86 -22.48 8.22 -2.51
CA ASN A 86 -21.14 8.21 -1.91
C ASN A 86 -20.08 7.60 -2.83
N LEU A 87 -20.48 7.12 -4.02
CA LEU A 87 -19.58 6.55 -5.03
C LEU A 87 -20.15 6.83 -6.42
N PRO A 88 -19.76 7.93 -7.08
CA PRO A 88 -20.14 8.25 -8.45
C PRO A 88 -19.72 7.19 -9.46
N ASP A 89 -20.47 7.06 -10.54
CA ASP A 89 -20.17 6.10 -11.61
C ASP A 89 -18.86 6.46 -12.33
N GLU A 90 -18.59 7.73 -12.49
CA GLU A 90 -17.33 8.24 -13.08
C GLU A 90 -16.09 7.74 -12.32
N THR A 91 -16.19 7.60 -11.01
CA THR A 91 -15.11 7.05 -10.17
C THR A 91 -14.86 5.59 -10.48
N ILE A 92 -15.92 4.80 -10.61
CA ILE A 92 -15.82 3.38 -11.01
C ILE A 92 -15.22 3.25 -12.41
N GLU A 93 -15.70 4.02 -13.37
CA GLU A 93 -15.22 4.01 -14.75
C GLU A 93 -13.72 4.39 -14.83
N SER A 94 -13.33 5.40 -14.06
CA SER A 94 -11.92 5.79 -13.95
C SER A 94 -11.04 4.65 -13.45
N VAL A 95 -11.42 3.98 -12.36
CA VAL A 95 -10.65 2.84 -11.82
C VAL A 95 -10.63 1.68 -12.81
N MET A 96 -11.75 1.37 -13.46
CA MET A 96 -11.81 0.32 -14.48
C MET A 96 -10.91 0.61 -15.68
N ARG A 97 -10.88 1.85 -16.13
CA ARG A 97 -10.02 2.29 -17.25
C ARG A 97 -8.55 2.26 -16.88
N ASN A 98 -8.20 2.80 -15.71
CA ASN A 98 -6.81 2.94 -15.27
C ASN A 98 -6.25 1.63 -14.67
N ARG A 99 -7.10 0.71 -14.24
CA ARG A 99 -6.75 -0.58 -13.60
C ARG A 99 -6.03 -0.46 -12.25
N VAL A 100 -5.81 0.74 -11.78
CA VAL A 100 -5.11 1.05 -10.53
C VAL A 100 -5.79 2.27 -9.88
N GLY A 101 -6.05 2.17 -8.58
CA GLY A 101 -6.57 3.27 -7.76
C GLY A 101 -5.85 3.38 -6.43
N LEU A 102 -5.54 4.59 -6.01
CA LEU A 102 -5.08 4.91 -4.66
C LEU A 102 -6.19 5.67 -3.95
N LYS A 103 -6.63 5.14 -2.82
CA LYS A 103 -7.77 5.69 -2.09
C LYS A 103 -7.42 6.00 -0.64
N GLY A 104 -7.77 7.19 -0.20
CA GLY A 104 -7.76 7.59 1.19
C GLY A 104 -8.92 6.97 2.00
N PRO A 105 -9.01 7.26 3.30
CA PRO A 105 -10.11 6.82 4.14
C PRO A 105 -11.44 7.39 3.67
N THR A 106 -12.53 6.63 3.85
CA THR A 106 -13.90 7.11 3.61
C THR A 106 -14.75 6.85 4.84
N ALA A 107 -15.53 7.84 5.24
CA ALA A 107 -16.49 7.71 6.32
C ALA A 107 -17.71 6.90 5.87
N THR A 108 -18.35 6.24 6.83
CA THR A 108 -19.63 5.54 6.62
C THR A 108 -20.66 6.19 7.53
N GLY A 109 -21.75 6.70 6.97
CA GLY A 109 -22.84 7.28 7.74
C GLY A 109 -23.55 6.22 8.58
N ILE A 110 -23.70 6.50 9.87
CA ILE A 110 -24.47 5.64 10.76
C ILE A 110 -25.95 5.90 10.51
N GLY A 111 -26.74 4.85 10.23
CA GLY A 111 -28.18 4.95 10.09
C GLY A 111 -28.68 5.49 8.74
N THR A 112 -27.82 5.72 7.77
CA THR A 112 -28.23 6.26 6.45
C THR A 112 -28.86 5.19 5.52
N GLY A 113 -28.79 3.91 5.89
CA GLY A 113 -29.25 2.80 5.03
C GLY A 113 -28.40 2.57 3.78
N GLN A 114 -27.40 3.40 3.52
CA GLN A 114 -26.50 3.26 2.38
C GLN A 114 -25.30 2.40 2.70
N GLN A 115 -24.92 1.55 1.75
CA GLN A 115 -23.67 0.79 1.85
C GLN A 115 -22.47 1.74 1.81
N SER A 116 -21.42 1.40 2.56
CA SER A 116 -20.18 2.18 2.53
C SER A 116 -19.56 2.21 1.13
N ALA A 117 -18.91 3.32 0.77
CA ALA A 117 -18.20 3.45 -0.50
C ALA A 117 -17.18 2.30 -0.71
N ASN A 118 -16.55 1.82 0.37
CA ASN A 118 -15.61 0.69 0.31
C ASN A 118 -16.29 -0.62 -0.11
N VAL A 119 -17.48 -0.91 0.42
CA VAL A 119 -18.24 -2.12 0.06
C VAL A 119 -18.70 -2.04 -1.38
N GLN A 120 -19.22 -0.88 -1.81
CA GLN A 120 -19.62 -0.66 -3.19
C GLN A 120 -18.46 -0.80 -4.18
N LEU A 121 -17.29 -0.21 -3.87
CA LEU A 121 -16.06 -0.36 -4.68
C LEU A 121 -15.70 -1.83 -4.87
N ARG A 122 -15.69 -2.62 -3.78
CA ARG A 122 -15.35 -4.04 -3.84
C ARG A 122 -16.32 -4.82 -4.73
N LYS A 123 -17.62 -4.60 -4.55
CA LYS A 123 -18.67 -5.31 -5.34
C LYS A 123 -18.65 -4.87 -6.80
N ARG A 124 -18.62 -3.57 -7.08
CA ARG A 124 -18.72 -3.05 -8.45
C ARG A 124 -17.47 -3.29 -9.31
N LEU A 125 -16.30 -3.41 -8.66
CA LEU A 125 -15.01 -3.68 -9.33
C LEU A 125 -14.58 -5.15 -9.23
N ASP A 126 -15.43 -6.01 -8.64
CA ASP A 126 -15.11 -7.43 -8.38
C ASP A 126 -13.76 -7.64 -7.71
N LEU A 127 -13.52 -6.89 -6.62
CA LEU A 127 -12.27 -6.97 -5.85
C LEU A 127 -12.35 -8.14 -4.86
N TYR A 128 -12.30 -9.36 -5.38
CA TYR A 128 -12.51 -10.60 -4.64
C TYR A 128 -11.50 -10.88 -3.52
N ALA A 129 -10.31 -10.30 -3.59
CA ALA A 129 -9.26 -10.57 -2.60
C ALA A 129 -8.61 -9.29 -2.05
N SER A 130 -8.43 -9.25 -0.73
CA SER A 130 -7.61 -8.24 -0.05
C SER A 130 -6.29 -8.87 0.38
N VAL A 131 -5.20 -8.47 -0.26
CA VAL A 131 -3.84 -8.97 0.01
C VAL A 131 -3.16 -8.04 1.00
N ARG A 132 -2.71 -8.60 2.14
CA ARG A 132 -2.11 -7.85 3.25
C ARG A 132 -0.76 -8.45 3.63
N PRO A 133 0.35 -7.95 3.08
CA PRO A 133 1.68 -8.34 3.52
C PRO A 133 1.94 -7.79 4.93
N VAL A 134 2.46 -8.63 5.81
CA VAL A 134 2.81 -8.30 7.20
C VAL A 134 4.25 -8.73 7.44
N ARG A 135 5.09 -7.78 7.82
CA ARG A 135 6.51 -8.01 8.06
C ARG A 135 6.95 -7.33 9.35
N SER A 136 7.80 -8.01 10.14
CA SER A 136 8.45 -7.40 11.29
C SER A 136 9.32 -6.22 10.86
N VAL A 137 9.18 -5.10 11.57
CA VAL A 137 9.99 -3.90 11.33
C VAL A 137 11.19 -3.92 12.28
N PRO A 138 12.44 -3.85 11.79
CA PRO A 138 13.64 -3.81 12.64
C PRO A 138 13.58 -2.67 13.66
N GLY A 139 13.92 -2.97 14.91
CA GLY A 139 13.93 -1.99 16.00
C GLY A 139 12.58 -1.76 16.67
N VAL A 140 11.49 -2.31 16.15
CA VAL A 140 10.17 -2.26 16.78
C VAL A 140 9.95 -3.50 17.64
N LYS A 141 9.74 -3.31 18.94
CA LYS A 141 9.44 -4.39 19.89
C LYS A 141 8.01 -4.89 19.66
N THR A 142 7.86 -6.15 19.26
CA THR A 142 6.54 -6.79 19.06
C THR A 142 6.49 -8.13 19.81
N ARG A 143 5.29 -8.71 19.94
CA ARG A 143 5.11 -10.03 20.57
C ARG A 143 5.76 -11.16 19.77
N TYR A 144 5.85 -11.01 18.45
CA TYR A 144 6.40 -12.02 17.54
C TYR A 144 7.57 -11.41 16.77
N GLU A 145 8.63 -12.19 16.55
CA GLU A 145 9.82 -11.78 15.81
C GLU A 145 9.88 -12.50 14.46
N ASN A 146 10.59 -11.90 13.52
CA ASN A 146 10.83 -12.48 12.18
C ASN A 146 9.54 -12.83 11.41
N VAL A 147 8.49 -12.05 11.61
CA VAL A 147 7.25 -12.21 10.86
C VAL A 147 7.47 -11.79 9.42
N ASP A 148 7.15 -12.68 8.48
CA ASP A 148 7.07 -12.39 7.03
C ASP A 148 5.98 -13.29 6.45
N LEU A 149 4.77 -12.74 6.36
CA LEU A 149 3.60 -13.49 5.90
C LEU A 149 2.68 -12.60 5.05
N VAL A 150 1.85 -13.22 4.26
CA VAL A 150 0.80 -12.54 3.48
C VAL A 150 -0.55 -13.09 3.88
N VAL A 151 -1.42 -12.21 4.39
CA VAL A 151 -2.81 -12.55 4.68
C VAL A 151 -3.66 -12.21 3.45
N VAL A 152 -4.33 -13.20 2.89
CA VAL A 152 -5.31 -13.02 1.82
C VAL A 152 -6.70 -13.13 2.42
N ARG A 153 -7.49 -12.05 2.33
CA ARG A 153 -8.87 -12.02 2.78
C ARG A 153 -9.81 -12.02 1.59
N GLU A 154 -10.78 -12.89 1.61
CA GLU A 154 -11.92 -12.87 0.72
C GLU A 154 -12.78 -11.62 0.97
N ASN A 155 -13.39 -11.01 -0.08
CA ASN A 155 -14.11 -9.74 0.05
C ASN A 155 -15.50 -9.71 -0.63
N THR A 156 -15.85 -10.67 -1.45
CA THR A 156 -17.06 -10.63 -2.29
C THR A 156 -18.11 -11.67 -1.91
N GLU A 157 -17.66 -12.76 -1.35
CA GLU A 157 -18.48 -13.84 -0.86
C GLU A 157 -18.52 -13.82 0.68
N ASP A 158 -18.94 -14.90 1.33
CA ASP A 158 -19.00 -15.04 2.77
C ASP A 158 -20.15 -14.26 3.44
N LEU A 159 -20.15 -14.20 4.77
CA LEU A 159 -21.13 -13.52 5.65
C LEU A 159 -21.31 -12.01 5.34
N TYR A 160 -20.49 -11.44 4.51
CA TYR A 160 -20.52 -10.02 4.09
C TYR A 160 -21.11 -9.81 2.69
N ALA A 161 -21.56 -10.87 2.04
CA ALA A 161 -22.16 -10.82 0.70
C ALA A 161 -23.58 -10.22 0.71
#